data_7a7502dbefe6a96e9944bdada34f0309
#
_entry.id   7a7502dbefe6a96e9944bdada34f0309
#
_cell.length_a   1.000
_cell.length_b   1.000
_cell.length_c   1.000
_cell.angle_alpha   90.00
_cell.angle_beta   90.00
_cell.angle_gamma   90.00
#
_symmetry.space_group_name_H-M   'P 1'
#
loop_
_entity.id
_entity.type
_entity.pdbx_description
1 polymer ?
#
loop_
_entity_poly.entity_id
_entity_poly.type
_entity_poly.pdbx_seq_one_letter_code
_entity_poly.pdbx_strand_id
1 'polypeptide(L)'
;MAATQDLHEARDRGREMIGITLMTSADTEAAVALIREEQPDARVRFRGVSYKIEAEGVLEFDMEKLSERLGRPIDTDIFLVSMSTYYGRMVVSDGKVSIYSDIQPERFK
;
A
#
# COMPACT_ATOMS: atom_id res chain seq x y z
N MET A 1 23.38 -12.72 0.40
CA MET A 1 22.42 -13.70 0.01
C MET A 1 21.04 -13.13 -0.18
N ALA A 2 20.41 -12.58 0.84
CA ALA A 2 19.07 -12.04 0.67
C ALA A 2 19.03 -10.91 -0.35
N ALA A 3 20.03 -10.04 -0.32
CA ALA A 3 20.07 -8.93 -1.26
C ALA A 3 20.20 -9.40 -2.70
N THR A 4 21.00 -10.44 -2.93
CA THR A 4 21.16 -10.97 -4.27
C THR A 4 19.87 -11.59 -4.76
N GLN A 5 19.17 -12.27 -3.87
CA GLN A 5 17.92 -12.90 -4.20
C GLN A 5 16.85 -11.87 -4.56
N ASP A 6 16.80 -10.77 -3.81
CA ASP A 6 15.84 -9.72 -4.08
C ASP A 6 16.08 -9.09 -5.44
N LEU A 7 17.33 -8.84 -5.78
CA LEU A 7 17.65 -8.28 -7.09
C LEU A 7 17.24 -9.20 -8.22
N HIS A 8 17.47 -10.49 -8.02
CA HIS A 8 17.13 -11.49 -9.01
C HIS A 8 15.63 -11.49 -9.28
N GLU A 9 14.86 -11.49 -8.22
CA GLU A 9 13.42 -11.50 -8.36
C GLU A 9 12.88 -10.25 -9.05
N ALA A 10 13.44 -9.10 -8.72
CA ALA A 10 13.00 -7.86 -9.34
C ALA A 10 13.22 -7.86 -10.84
N ARG A 11 14.37 -8.39 -11.27
CA ARG A 11 14.65 -8.44 -12.70
C ARG A 11 13.77 -9.44 -13.42
N ASP A 12 13.53 -10.58 -12.79
CA ASP A 12 12.80 -11.65 -13.44
C ASP A 12 11.37 -11.30 -13.74
N ARG A 13 10.77 -10.54 -12.84
CA ARG A 13 9.35 -10.23 -13.01
C ARG A 13 9.06 -9.18 -14.05
N GLY A 14 10.03 -8.32 -14.36
CA GLY A 14 9.76 -7.18 -15.19
C GLY A 14 8.78 -6.20 -14.58
N ARG A 15 8.42 -6.40 -13.33
CA ARG A 15 7.56 -5.52 -12.55
C ARG A 15 8.14 -5.43 -11.17
N GLU A 16 7.92 -4.31 -10.53
CA GLU A 16 8.43 -4.10 -9.20
C GLU A 16 7.32 -4.23 -8.18
N MET A 17 7.69 -4.77 -7.04
CA MET A 17 6.83 -4.71 -5.87
C MET A 17 6.84 -3.30 -5.33
N ILE A 18 5.68 -2.86 -4.93
CA ILE A 18 5.55 -1.62 -4.19
C ILE A 18 4.90 -1.93 -2.86
N GLY A 19 5.02 -1.03 -1.91
CA GLY A 19 4.51 -1.37 -0.61
C GLY A 19 4.43 -0.20 0.34
N ILE A 20 3.77 -0.46 1.46
CA ILE A 20 3.59 0.51 2.52
C ILE A 20 3.62 -0.22 3.84
N THR A 21 4.19 0.43 4.85
CA THR A 21 4.15 -0.09 6.22
C THR A 21 3.30 0.86 7.05
N LEU A 22 2.28 0.30 7.67
CA LEU A 22 1.34 1.05 8.49
C LEU A 22 1.43 0.56 9.92
N MET A 23 1.57 1.51 10.85
CA MET A 23 1.57 1.16 12.27
C MET A 23 0.17 0.75 12.69
N THR A 24 0.10 -0.18 13.64
CA THR A 24 -1.20 -0.70 14.09
C THR A 24 -2.05 0.42 14.69
N SER A 25 -3.31 0.43 14.29
CA SER A 25 -4.30 1.38 14.77
C SER A 25 -5.65 0.90 14.24
N ALA A 26 -6.72 1.53 14.70
CA ALA A 26 -8.04 1.23 14.14
C ALA A 26 -8.07 1.54 12.64
N ASP A 27 -7.45 2.65 12.25
CA ASP A 27 -7.39 3.05 10.84
C ASP A 27 -6.67 1.98 10.02
N THR A 28 -5.55 1.49 10.54
CA THR A 28 -4.76 0.49 9.84
C THR A 28 -5.50 -0.83 9.72
N GLU A 29 -6.20 -1.24 10.80
CA GLU A 29 -6.95 -2.49 10.74
C GLU A 29 -8.03 -2.42 9.67
N ALA A 30 -8.70 -1.28 9.58
CA ALA A 30 -9.72 -1.09 8.55
C ALA A 30 -9.10 -1.11 7.17
N ALA A 31 -7.94 -0.47 7.01
CA ALA A 31 -7.26 -0.43 5.71
C ALA A 31 -6.82 -1.83 5.29
N VAL A 32 -6.31 -2.62 6.21
CA VAL A 32 -5.91 -4.00 5.92
C VAL A 32 -7.11 -4.81 5.45
N ALA A 33 -8.23 -4.69 6.15
CA ALA A 33 -9.44 -5.43 5.78
C ALA A 33 -9.91 -5.02 4.39
N LEU A 34 -9.85 -3.73 4.10
CA LEU A 34 -10.28 -3.23 2.79
C LEU A 34 -9.38 -3.76 1.68
N ILE A 35 -8.08 -3.75 1.90
CA ILE A 35 -7.13 -4.24 0.91
C ILE A 35 -7.35 -5.74 0.65
N ARG A 36 -7.60 -6.51 1.70
CA ARG A 36 -7.84 -7.93 1.53
C ARG A 36 -9.07 -8.21 0.70
N GLU A 37 -10.05 -7.33 0.76
CA GLU A 37 -11.26 -7.48 -0.04
C GLU A 37 -11.08 -7.01 -1.48
N GLU A 38 -10.43 -5.87 -1.65
CA GLU A 38 -10.40 -5.23 -2.96
C GLU A 38 -9.17 -5.57 -3.77
N GLN A 39 -8.08 -5.91 -3.10
CA GLN A 39 -6.85 -6.28 -3.79
C GLN A 39 -6.32 -7.57 -3.18
N PRO A 40 -7.01 -8.69 -3.43
CA PRO A 40 -6.65 -9.96 -2.76
C PRO A 40 -5.27 -10.47 -3.13
N ASP A 41 -4.69 -9.99 -4.24
CA ASP A 41 -3.33 -10.40 -4.60
C ASP A 41 -2.27 -9.66 -3.81
N ALA A 42 -2.62 -8.61 -3.10
CA ALA A 42 -1.67 -7.91 -2.24
C ALA A 42 -1.26 -8.82 -1.09
N ARG A 43 -0.02 -8.70 -0.69
CA ARG A 43 0.50 -9.46 0.44
C ARG A 43 0.45 -8.61 1.68
N VAL A 44 -0.17 -9.13 2.73
CA VAL A 44 -0.30 -8.43 4.00
C VAL A 44 0.43 -9.25 5.05
N ARG A 45 1.36 -8.61 5.73
CA ARG A 45 2.17 -9.28 6.73
C ARG A 45 2.13 -8.50 8.03
N PHE A 46 1.66 -9.15 9.10
CA PHE A 46 1.62 -8.54 10.42
C PHE A 46 2.98 -8.72 11.10
N ARG A 47 3.52 -7.65 11.65
CA ARG A 47 4.85 -7.67 12.24
C ARG A 47 4.84 -7.17 13.69
N GLY A 48 3.79 -7.46 14.43
CA GLY A 48 3.70 -7.12 15.84
C GLY A 48 3.18 -5.72 16.10
N VAL A 49 3.86 -4.70 15.58
CA VAL A 49 3.46 -3.31 15.79
C VAL A 49 3.07 -2.64 14.47
N SER A 50 3.18 -3.35 13.36
CA SER A 50 2.89 -2.78 12.06
C SER A 50 2.44 -3.86 11.11
N TYR A 51 1.84 -3.42 10.00
CA TYR A 51 1.52 -4.27 8.86
C TYR A 51 2.34 -3.82 7.67
N LYS A 52 2.93 -4.77 6.97
CA LYS A 52 3.56 -4.49 5.69
C LYS A 52 2.65 -4.99 4.60
N ILE A 53 2.28 -4.11 3.68
CA ILE A 53 1.38 -4.42 2.58
C ILE A 53 2.15 -4.22 1.29
N GLU A 54 2.22 -5.26 0.46
CA GLU A 54 2.98 -5.23 -0.78
C GLU A 54 2.12 -5.69 -1.93
N ALA A 55 2.36 -5.14 -3.11
CA ALA A 55 1.65 -5.55 -4.31
C ALA A 55 2.52 -5.30 -5.52
N GLU A 56 2.17 -5.95 -6.62
CA GLU A 56 2.79 -5.68 -7.90
C GLU A 56 1.99 -4.60 -8.60
N GLY A 57 2.67 -3.54 -9.01
CA GLY A 57 2.08 -2.52 -9.85
C GLY A 57 1.39 -1.40 -9.12
N VAL A 58 0.40 -1.70 -8.30
CA VAL A 58 -0.37 -0.62 -7.68
C VAL A 58 -1.01 -1.06 -6.36
N LEU A 59 -1.04 -0.13 -5.41
CA LEU A 59 -1.86 -0.24 -4.20
C LEU A 59 -2.71 1.02 -4.14
N GLU A 60 -3.98 0.86 -3.82
CA GLU A 60 -4.89 2.00 -3.67
C GLU A 60 -5.66 1.91 -2.38
N PHE A 61 -5.79 3.05 -1.72
CA PHE A 61 -6.58 3.19 -0.50
C PHE A 61 -7.59 4.29 -0.73
N ASP A 62 -8.87 3.94 -0.73
CA ASP A 62 -9.97 4.88 -0.97
C ASP A 62 -10.51 5.33 0.37
N MET A 63 -10.42 6.63 0.63
CA MET A 63 -10.79 7.16 1.95
C MET A 63 -12.27 7.10 2.19
N GLU A 64 -13.09 7.18 1.15
CA GLU A 64 -14.53 7.06 1.34
C GLU A 64 -14.90 5.67 1.81
N LYS A 65 -14.34 4.65 1.17
CA LYS A 65 -14.60 3.27 1.59
C LYS A 65 -14.03 3.00 2.97
N LEU A 66 -12.88 3.58 3.26
CA LEU A 66 -12.27 3.42 4.56
C LEU A 66 -13.12 4.07 5.65
N SER A 67 -13.66 5.25 5.35
CA SER A 67 -14.54 5.94 6.29
C SER A 67 -15.78 5.12 6.60
N GLU A 68 -16.35 4.49 5.58
CA GLU A 68 -17.51 3.63 5.77
C GLU A 68 -17.20 2.46 6.68
N ARG A 69 -16.04 1.85 6.47
CA ARG A 69 -15.65 0.70 7.28
C ARG A 69 -15.34 1.11 8.71
N LEU A 70 -14.78 2.30 8.90
CA LEU A 70 -14.47 2.81 10.23
C LEU A 70 -15.68 3.33 10.98
N GLY A 71 -16.71 3.73 10.26
CA GLY A 71 -17.87 4.37 10.87
C GLY A 71 -17.62 5.81 11.25
N ARG A 72 -16.58 6.43 10.69
CA ARG A 72 -16.26 7.84 10.92
C ARG A 72 -15.41 8.35 9.77
N PRO A 73 -15.44 9.68 9.54
CA PRO A 73 -14.65 10.23 8.42
C PRO A 73 -13.16 10.07 8.65
N ILE A 74 -12.46 9.78 7.55
CA ILE A 74 -11.01 9.79 7.52
C ILE A 74 -10.60 10.38 6.18
N ASP A 75 -9.54 11.20 6.18
CA ASP A 75 -9.00 11.74 4.94
C ASP A 75 -7.57 11.26 4.76
N THR A 76 -6.96 11.66 3.65
CA THR A 76 -5.63 11.17 3.31
C THR A 76 -4.59 11.59 4.34
N ASP A 77 -4.70 12.80 4.88
CA ASP A 77 -3.74 13.25 5.88
C ASP A 77 -3.80 12.40 7.14
N ILE A 78 -5.01 12.09 7.59
CA ILE A 78 -5.18 11.27 8.78
C ILE A 78 -4.67 9.86 8.52
N PHE A 79 -5.00 9.31 7.36
CA PHE A 79 -4.54 7.97 7.00
C PHE A 79 -3.01 7.89 7.03
N LEU A 80 -2.36 8.89 6.48
CA LEU A 80 -0.90 8.87 6.35
C LEU A 80 -0.18 9.02 7.68
N VAL A 81 -0.88 9.44 8.74
CA VAL A 81 -0.29 9.47 10.07
C VAL A 81 0.16 8.09 10.51
N SER A 82 -0.54 7.04 10.08
CA SER A 82 -0.18 5.67 10.45
C SER A 82 0.98 5.10 9.63
N MET A 83 1.38 5.78 8.56
CA MET A 83 2.43 5.27 7.69
C MET A 83 3.80 5.51 8.29
N SER A 84 4.61 4.45 8.33
CA SER A 84 6.00 4.63 8.76
C SER A 84 6.95 4.70 7.57
N THR A 85 6.65 3.97 6.50
CA THR A 85 7.48 4.02 5.30
C THR A 85 6.70 3.45 4.12
N TYR A 86 7.21 3.73 2.92
CA TYR A 86 6.64 3.16 1.70
C TYR A 86 7.72 3.11 0.64
N TYR A 87 7.48 2.33 -0.40
CA TYR A 87 8.35 2.30 -1.56
C TYR A 87 7.50 2.17 -2.80
N GLY A 88 7.93 2.89 -3.84
CA GLY A 88 7.17 3.10 -5.07
C GLY A 88 6.88 4.57 -5.22
N ARG A 89 6.04 4.90 -6.19
CA ARG A 89 5.64 6.29 -6.42
C ARG A 89 4.28 6.53 -5.78
N MET A 90 4.24 7.40 -4.80
CA MET A 90 2.99 7.71 -4.10
C MET A 90 2.30 8.90 -4.74
N VAL A 91 1.01 8.76 -4.96
CA VAL A 91 0.17 9.83 -5.46
C VAL A 91 -0.98 10.01 -4.48
N VAL A 92 -1.12 11.22 -3.94
CA VAL A 92 -2.20 11.55 -3.02
C VAL A 92 -3.12 12.50 -3.77
N SER A 93 -4.38 12.11 -3.91
CA SER A 93 -5.37 12.93 -4.56
C SER A 93 -6.59 13.01 -3.65
N ASP A 94 -7.63 13.72 -4.10
CA ASP A 94 -8.83 13.85 -3.28
C ASP A 94 -9.37 12.48 -2.92
N GLY A 95 -9.29 12.17 -1.63
CA GLY A 95 -9.89 10.96 -1.10
C GLY A 95 -9.19 9.67 -1.47
N LYS A 96 -7.95 9.72 -1.97
CA LYS A 96 -7.29 8.48 -2.37
C LYS A 96 -5.78 8.57 -2.20
N VAL A 97 -5.19 7.49 -1.69
CA VAL A 97 -3.74 7.33 -1.62
C VAL A 97 -3.40 6.14 -2.51
N SER A 98 -2.53 6.35 -3.48
CA SER A 98 -2.14 5.31 -4.43
C SER A 98 -0.63 5.22 -4.48
N ILE A 99 -0.11 4.00 -4.63
CA ILE A 99 1.32 3.77 -4.79
C ILE A 99 1.50 2.96 -6.06
N TYR A 100 2.36 3.44 -6.95
CA TYR A 100 2.58 2.82 -8.26
C TYR A 100 4.03 2.39 -8.41
N SER A 101 4.22 1.39 -9.25
CA SER A 101 5.56 0.98 -9.63
C SER A 101 6.20 2.03 -10.53
N ASP A 102 7.50 2.28 -10.31
CA ASP A 102 8.24 3.22 -11.13
C ASP A 102 8.53 2.69 -12.52
N ILE A 103 8.34 1.40 -12.75
CA ILE A 103 8.67 0.84 -14.06
C ILE A 103 7.47 0.77 -14.99
N GLN A 104 6.47 1.58 -14.76
CA GLN A 104 5.31 1.67 -15.63
C GLN A 104 5.22 3.08 -16.24
N PRO A 105 6.14 3.40 -17.14
CA PRO A 105 6.23 4.78 -17.65
C PRO A 105 4.99 5.26 -18.38
N GLU A 106 4.25 4.37 -19.02
CA GLU A 106 3.05 4.78 -19.75
C GLU A 106 1.97 5.31 -18.83
N ARG A 107 2.03 4.99 -17.54
CA ARG A 107 1.06 5.52 -16.60
C ARG A 107 1.22 7.02 -16.40
N PHE A 108 2.40 7.53 -16.67
CA PHE A 108 2.74 8.90 -16.33
C PHE A 108 2.99 9.78 -17.56
N LYS A 109 2.64 9.29 -18.72
CA LYS A 109 2.80 10.08 -19.93
C LYS A 109 1.68 11.05 -20.17
#